data_5c82a3a7557d60d5e4d46b8c50029e47
#
_entry.id   5c82a3a7557d60d5e4d46b8c50029e47
#
_cell.length_a   1.000
_cell.length_b   1.000
_cell.length_c   1.000
_cell.angle_alpha   90.00
_cell.angle_beta   90.00
_cell.angle_gamma   90.00
#
_symmetry.space_group_name_H-M   'P 1'
#
loop_
_entity.id
_entity.type
_entity.pdbx_description
1 polymer ?
#
loop_
_entity_poly.entity_id
_entity_poly.type
_entity_poly.pdbx_seq_one_letter_code
_entity_poly.pdbx_strand_id
1 'polypeptide(L)'
;MKVSALISTYNRNDLLFGRSLASVLRQSYTNLDIHVVADGMVGDQLDELEERMAALNDPRVRLWHIPRQTYPTDPGQKWCVLGLNARNHALDHAEGDWVAPLDDDDEWTDNHVELLLAAVINGRMDFAYGKSKYHWPDDRAQYAGSWPPGMGAFCDGAQLYRNGMGYRYDPECISRGLPEDGDMWVRMVQGGVRFSFVPEIVHHYYPNPR
;
A
#
# COMPACT_ATOMS: atom_id res chain seq x y z
N MET A 1 -7.39 18.24 -3.89
CA MET A 1 -7.02 16.98 -4.56
C MET A 1 -7.50 15.85 -3.68
N LYS A 2 -7.93 14.75 -4.27
CA LYS A 2 -8.38 13.55 -3.56
C LYS A 2 -7.26 12.50 -3.58
N VAL A 3 -7.07 11.76 -2.49
CA VAL A 3 -6.10 10.67 -2.43
C VAL A 3 -6.84 9.36 -2.17
N SER A 4 -6.61 8.35 -3.00
CA SER A 4 -7.11 6.99 -2.79
C SER A 4 -6.11 6.18 -1.98
N ALA A 5 -6.49 5.79 -0.78
CA ALA A 5 -5.76 4.83 0.05
C ALA A 5 -6.20 3.41 -0.33
N LEU A 6 -5.24 2.54 -0.65
CA LEU A 6 -5.51 1.18 -1.13
C LEU A 6 -4.99 0.16 -0.13
N ILE A 7 -5.88 -0.66 0.44
CA ILE A 7 -5.52 -1.70 1.41
C ILE A 7 -6.02 -3.05 0.89
N SER A 8 -5.11 -4.01 0.69
CA SER A 8 -5.47 -5.39 0.42
C SER A 8 -5.40 -6.21 1.71
N THR A 9 -6.39 -7.09 1.96
CA THR A 9 -6.43 -7.90 3.19
C THR A 9 -6.82 -9.35 2.92
N TYR A 10 -6.27 -10.26 3.73
CA TYR A 10 -6.62 -11.68 3.74
C TYR A 10 -6.49 -12.27 5.13
N ASN A 11 -7.64 -12.55 5.80
CA ASN A 11 -7.73 -13.19 7.12
C ASN A 11 -6.88 -12.54 8.22
N ARG A 12 -6.82 -11.19 8.23
CA ARG A 12 -6.05 -10.38 9.18
C ARG A 12 -6.87 -9.23 9.76
N ASN A 13 -8.14 -9.48 10.08
CA ASN A 13 -9.08 -8.44 10.53
C ASN A 13 -8.53 -7.60 11.68
N ASP A 14 -7.91 -8.21 12.69
CA ASP A 14 -7.36 -7.47 13.83
C ASP A 14 -6.23 -6.52 13.45
N LEU A 15 -5.35 -6.91 12.54
CA LEU A 15 -4.29 -6.05 12.03
C LEU A 15 -4.87 -4.94 11.17
N LEU A 16 -5.79 -5.27 10.27
CA LEU A 16 -6.48 -4.29 9.43
C LEU A 16 -7.11 -3.19 10.28
N PHE A 17 -7.99 -3.54 11.24
CA PHE A 17 -8.71 -2.54 12.03
C PHE A 17 -7.87 -1.91 13.14
N GLY A 18 -6.95 -2.65 13.74
CA GLY A 18 -6.11 -2.16 14.83
C GLY A 18 -4.91 -1.33 14.36
N ARG A 19 -4.51 -1.45 13.09
CA ARG A 19 -3.27 -0.87 12.59
C ARG A 19 -3.49 -0.11 11.27
N SER A 20 -3.61 -0.79 10.13
CA SER A 20 -3.57 -0.15 8.82
C SER A 20 -4.77 0.77 8.58
N LEU A 21 -5.99 0.27 8.63
CA LEU A 21 -7.19 1.10 8.43
C LEU A 21 -7.30 2.19 9.50
N ALA A 22 -7.00 1.88 10.78
CA ALA A 22 -6.96 2.88 11.84
C ALA A 22 -6.00 4.02 11.52
N SER A 23 -4.82 3.72 10.96
CA SER A 23 -3.83 4.73 10.59
C SER A 23 -4.28 5.62 9.43
N VAL A 24 -5.00 5.05 8.48
CA VAL A 24 -5.59 5.80 7.35
C VAL A 24 -6.72 6.72 7.82
N LEU A 25 -7.57 6.24 8.72
CA LEU A 25 -8.71 7.01 9.24
C LEU A 25 -8.29 8.23 10.07
N ARG A 26 -7.15 8.17 10.76
CA ARG A 26 -6.62 9.27 11.60
C ARG A 26 -5.67 10.22 10.86
N GLN A 27 -5.52 10.08 9.53
CA GLN A 27 -4.68 10.99 8.76
C GLN A 27 -5.08 12.45 8.93
N SER A 28 -4.09 13.35 9.05
CA SER A 28 -4.30 14.81 9.09
C SER A 28 -4.95 15.32 7.80
N TYR A 29 -4.68 14.68 6.68
CA TYR A 29 -5.31 14.94 5.39
C TYR A 29 -6.61 14.13 5.25
N THR A 30 -7.76 14.81 5.19
CA THR A 30 -9.08 14.18 5.31
C THR A 30 -9.78 13.86 3.98
N ASN A 31 -9.34 14.46 2.85
CA ASN A 31 -9.97 14.22 1.54
C ASN A 31 -9.48 12.91 0.93
N LEU A 32 -9.88 11.81 1.58
CA LEU A 32 -9.50 10.45 1.25
C LEU A 32 -10.66 9.68 0.61
N ASP A 33 -10.31 8.73 -0.23
CA ASP A 33 -11.12 7.67 -0.80
C ASP A 33 -10.44 6.35 -0.44
N ILE A 34 -11.05 5.54 0.43
CA ILE A 34 -10.38 4.40 1.09
C ILE A 34 -10.96 3.10 0.55
N HIS A 35 -10.13 2.31 -0.12
CA HIS A 35 -10.50 1.03 -0.69
C HIS A 35 -9.88 -0.11 0.12
N VAL A 36 -10.72 -0.91 0.75
CA VAL A 36 -10.31 -2.17 1.40
C VAL A 36 -10.77 -3.32 0.49
N VAL A 37 -9.83 -4.17 0.09
CA VAL A 37 -10.11 -5.30 -0.81
C VAL A 37 -9.85 -6.61 -0.09
N ALA A 38 -10.91 -7.38 0.15
CA ALA A 38 -10.87 -8.74 0.68
C ALA A 38 -10.46 -9.73 -0.43
N ASP A 39 -9.24 -10.26 -0.37
CA ASP A 39 -8.64 -11.14 -1.39
C ASP A 39 -9.06 -12.59 -1.16
N GLY A 40 -10.28 -12.94 -1.58
CA GLY A 40 -10.81 -14.31 -1.49
C GLY A 40 -11.08 -14.78 -0.08
N MET A 41 -11.46 -13.87 0.82
CA MET A 41 -11.92 -14.20 2.16
C MET A 41 -13.29 -14.88 2.12
N VAL A 42 -13.51 -15.83 3.02
CA VAL A 42 -14.77 -16.61 3.13
C VAL A 42 -15.05 -16.97 4.60
N GLY A 43 -16.32 -17.35 4.89
CA GLY A 43 -16.74 -17.81 6.22
C GLY A 43 -16.55 -16.77 7.31
N ASP A 44 -16.35 -17.20 8.54
CA ASP A 44 -16.32 -16.35 9.75
C ASP A 44 -15.42 -15.12 9.63
N GLN A 45 -14.30 -15.24 8.91
CA GLN A 45 -13.37 -14.11 8.70
C GLN A 45 -13.96 -13.05 7.79
N LEU A 46 -14.72 -13.43 6.77
CA LEU A 46 -15.42 -12.49 5.91
C LEU A 46 -16.61 -11.86 6.63
N ASP A 47 -17.40 -12.66 7.34
CA ASP A 47 -18.57 -12.20 8.09
C ASP A 47 -18.17 -11.17 9.15
N GLU A 48 -17.08 -11.44 9.88
CA GLU A 48 -16.50 -10.48 10.85
C GLU A 48 -16.01 -9.20 10.17
N LEU A 49 -15.35 -9.32 9.01
CA LEU A 49 -14.89 -8.14 8.25
C LEU A 49 -16.08 -7.25 7.86
N GLU A 50 -17.14 -7.84 7.30
CA GLU A 50 -18.34 -7.11 6.88
C GLU A 50 -19.03 -6.43 8.08
N GLU A 51 -19.18 -7.12 9.20
CA GLU A 51 -19.78 -6.57 10.43
C GLU A 51 -18.96 -5.36 10.93
N ARG A 52 -17.64 -5.51 11.05
CA ARG A 52 -16.76 -4.44 11.54
C ARG A 52 -16.72 -3.25 10.56
N MET A 53 -16.75 -3.49 9.25
CA MET A 53 -16.82 -2.43 8.24
C MET A 53 -18.16 -1.68 8.30
N ALA A 54 -19.27 -2.39 8.48
CA ALA A 54 -20.59 -1.76 8.64
C ALA A 54 -20.64 -0.91 9.92
N ALA A 55 -20.09 -1.40 11.03
CA ALA A 55 -20.02 -0.67 12.30
C ALA A 55 -19.17 0.60 12.23
N LEU A 56 -18.16 0.63 11.35
CA LEU A 56 -17.29 1.80 11.14
C LEU A 56 -18.07 3.03 10.65
N ASN A 57 -19.07 2.80 9.79
CA ASN A 57 -19.97 3.84 9.23
C ASN A 57 -19.25 5.11 8.71
N ASP A 58 -18.07 4.95 8.10
CA ASP A 58 -17.32 6.05 7.49
C ASP A 58 -17.56 6.06 5.97
N PRO A 59 -18.18 7.13 5.41
CA PRO A 59 -18.54 7.19 3.99
C PRO A 59 -17.33 7.24 3.05
N ARG A 60 -16.13 7.44 3.56
CA ARG A 60 -14.90 7.41 2.77
C ARG A 60 -14.42 6.00 2.47
N VAL A 61 -14.91 4.99 3.23
CA VAL A 61 -14.42 3.61 3.18
C VAL A 61 -15.33 2.75 2.31
N ARG A 62 -14.74 2.04 1.38
CA ARG A 62 -15.42 1.06 0.51
C ARG A 62 -14.78 -0.30 0.70
N LEU A 63 -15.60 -1.32 0.92
CA LEU A 63 -15.20 -2.71 0.97
C LEU A 63 -15.48 -3.38 -0.38
N TRP A 64 -14.50 -4.10 -0.89
CA TRP A 64 -14.57 -4.88 -2.13
C TRP A 64 -14.26 -6.34 -1.82
N HIS A 65 -14.93 -7.24 -2.56
CA HIS A 65 -14.69 -8.68 -2.48
C HIS A 65 -14.26 -9.18 -3.85
N ILE A 66 -13.12 -9.86 -3.90
CA ILE A 66 -12.65 -10.51 -5.12
C ILE A 66 -12.42 -11.99 -4.88
N PRO A 67 -12.54 -12.84 -5.90
CA PRO A 67 -12.13 -14.25 -5.79
C PRO A 67 -10.62 -14.35 -5.47
N ARG A 68 -10.25 -15.34 -4.65
CA ARG A 68 -8.84 -15.64 -4.39
C ARG A 68 -8.13 -15.97 -5.69
N GLN A 69 -7.00 -15.31 -5.96
CA GLN A 69 -6.18 -15.66 -7.11
C GLN A 69 -5.50 -17.01 -6.91
N THR A 70 -5.21 -17.70 -8.02
CA THR A 70 -4.34 -18.87 -8.00
C THR A 70 -2.89 -18.41 -7.88
N TYR A 71 -2.21 -18.86 -6.84
CA TYR A 71 -0.81 -18.53 -6.59
C TYR A 71 0.12 -19.60 -7.13
N PRO A 72 1.36 -19.25 -7.52
CA PRO A 72 2.42 -20.22 -7.78
C PRO A 72 2.65 -21.14 -6.57
N THR A 73 3.05 -22.39 -6.84
CA THR A 73 3.38 -23.35 -5.79
C THR A 73 4.74 -23.10 -5.16
N ASP A 74 5.66 -22.49 -5.89
CA ASP A 74 6.96 -22.08 -5.36
C ASP A 74 6.78 -20.91 -4.37
N PRO A 75 7.30 -21.03 -3.12
CA PRO A 75 7.08 -20.00 -2.10
C PRO A 75 7.66 -18.62 -2.45
N GLY A 76 8.80 -18.57 -3.14
CA GLY A 76 9.43 -17.32 -3.55
C GLY A 76 8.63 -16.62 -4.64
N GLN A 77 8.17 -17.36 -5.65
CA GLN A 77 7.31 -16.83 -6.71
C GLN A 77 5.96 -16.39 -6.15
N LYS A 78 5.39 -17.18 -5.23
CA LYS A 78 4.15 -16.82 -4.54
C LYS A 78 4.31 -15.49 -3.79
N TRP A 79 5.41 -15.32 -3.07
CA TRP A 79 5.71 -14.09 -2.34
C TRP A 79 5.78 -12.87 -3.27
N CYS A 80 6.32 -13.04 -4.49
CA CYS A 80 6.41 -11.97 -5.48
C CYS A 80 5.06 -11.42 -5.98
N VAL A 81 3.95 -12.13 -5.78
CA VAL A 81 2.62 -11.77 -6.30
C VAL A 81 1.52 -11.78 -5.24
N LEU A 82 1.88 -11.76 -3.95
CA LEU A 82 0.91 -11.71 -2.87
C LEU A 82 0.10 -10.42 -2.92
N GLY A 83 -1.24 -10.54 -3.00
CA GLY A 83 -2.13 -9.39 -3.04
C GLY A 83 -2.20 -8.65 -4.38
N LEU A 84 -1.47 -9.10 -5.42
CA LEU A 84 -1.41 -8.44 -6.73
C LEU A 84 -2.78 -8.13 -7.31
N ASN A 85 -3.70 -9.10 -7.31
CA ASN A 85 -5.05 -8.90 -7.85
C ASN A 85 -5.87 -7.92 -7.01
N ALA A 86 -5.74 -7.98 -5.69
CA ALA A 86 -6.44 -7.08 -4.78
C ALA A 86 -5.94 -5.63 -4.95
N ARG A 87 -4.64 -5.44 -5.06
CA ARG A 87 -4.04 -4.12 -5.32
C ARG A 87 -4.47 -3.56 -6.67
N ASN A 88 -4.47 -4.36 -7.74
CA ASN A 88 -4.96 -3.93 -9.04
C ASN A 88 -6.45 -3.62 -9.01
N HIS A 89 -7.27 -4.43 -8.32
CA HIS A 89 -8.69 -4.15 -8.16
C HIS A 89 -8.93 -2.81 -7.46
N ALA A 90 -8.23 -2.56 -6.36
CA ALA A 90 -8.30 -1.27 -5.67
C ALA A 90 -7.89 -0.10 -6.58
N LEU A 91 -6.81 -0.28 -7.34
CA LEU A 91 -6.29 0.72 -8.27
C LEU A 91 -7.27 1.02 -9.42
N ASP A 92 -8.00 0.01 -9.90
CA ASP A 92 -9.03 0.17 -10.95
C ASP A 92 -10.25 0.98 -10.48
N HIS A 93 -10.51 1.00 -9.18
CA HIS A 93 -11.62 1.74 -8.57
C HIS A 93 -11.20 3.03 -7.87
N ALA A 94 -9.91 3.35 -7.84
CA ALA A 94 -9.38 4.55 -7.23
C ALA A 94 -9.87 5.82 -7.95
N GLU A 95 -10.59 6.68 -7.23
CA GLU A 95 -11.16 7.94 -7.76
C GLU A 95 -10.29 9.16 -7.44
N GLY A 96 -9.24 8.98 -6.63
CA GLY A 96 -8.33 10.06 -6.24
C GLY A 96 -7.44 10.52 -7.39
N ASP A 97 -6.98 11.77 -7.32
CA ASP A 97 -5.92 12.29 -8.18
C ASP A 97 -4.58 11.57 -7.93
N TRP A 98 -4.45 11.05 -6.71
CA TRP A 98 -3.26 10.36 -6.20
C TRP A 98 -3.64 9.04 -5.54
N VAL A 99 -2.69 8.12 -5.50
CA VAL A 99 -2.84 6.78 -4.92
C VAL A 99 -1.76 6.55 -3.89
N ALA A 100 -2.14 5.97 -2.76
CA ALA A 100 -1.22 5.55 -1.70
C ALA A 100 -1.61 4.13 -1.22
N PRO A 101 -0.80 3.10 -1.49
CA PRO A 101 -1.02 1.75 -1.01
C PRO A 101 -0.56 1.57 0.43
N LEU A 102 -1.16 0.61 1.14
CA LEU A 102 -0.77 0.18 2.48
C LEU A 102 -1.10 -1.29 2.67
N ASP A 103 -0.19 -2.07 3.22
CA ASP A 103 -0.44 -3.45 3.62
C ASP A 103 -1.31 -3.51 4.89
N ASP A 104 -2.10 -4.59 5.06
CA ASP A 104 -3.05 -4.73 6.16
C ASP A 104 -2.39 -4.92 7.55
N ASP A 105 -1.09 -5.11 7.60
CA ASP A 105 -0.29 -5.30 8.81
C ASP A 105 0.69 -4.14 9.11
N ASP A 106 0.72 -3.12 8.26
CA ASP A 106 1.57 -1.93 8.40
C ASP A 106 0.78 -0.69 8.86
N GLU A 107 1.46 0.43 9.07
CA GLU A 107 0.87 1.64 9.64
C GLU A 107 1.48 2.90 9.02
N TRP A 108 0.64 3.87 8.65
CA TRP A 108 1.10 5.22 8.31
C TRP A 108 1.29 6.08 9.55
N THR A 109 2.24 7.02 9.50
CA THR A 109 2.26 8.14 10.45
C THR A 109 1.05 9.05 10.20
N ASP A 110 0.61 9.81 11.20
CA ASP A 110 -0.61 10.63 11.12
C ASP A 110 -0.58 11.70 10.01
N ASN A 111 0.60 12.07 9.53
CA ASN A 111 0.83 13.07 8.49
C ASN A 111 1.41 12.50 7.19
N HIS A 112 1.35 11.17 6.98
CA HIS A 112 1.89 10.49 5.80
C HIS A 112 1.41 11.13 4.49
N VAL A 113 0.07 11.23 4.32
CA VAL A 113 -0.52 11.76 3.10
C VAL A 113 -0.18 13.24 2.91
N GLU A 114 -0.22 14.03 3.96
CA GLU A 114 0.08 15.45 3.91
C GLU A 114 1.52 15.72 3.45
N LEU A 115 2.50 15.01 4.04
CA LEU A 115 3.92 15.16 3.70
C LEU A 115 4.21 14.75 2.25
N LEU A 116 3.73 13.58 1.82
CA LEU A 116 3.99 13.08 0.48
C LEU A 116 3.26 13.90 -0.59
N LEU A 117 2.03 14.32 -0.32
CA LEU A 117 1.26 15.17 -1.22
C LEU A 117 1.93 16.54 -1.38
N ALA A 118 2.41 17.15 -0.29
CA ALA A 118 3.16 18.40 -0.35
C ALA A 118 4.44 18.25 -1.20
N ALA A 119 5.15 17.13 -1.07
CA ALA A 119 6.37 16.89 -1.83
C ALA A 119 6.12 16.80 -3.35
N VAL A 120 5.05 16.10 -3.78
CA VAL A 120 4.74 16.00 -5.22
C VAL A 120 4.23 17.32 -5.79
N ILE A 121 3.47 18.09 -5.04
CA ILE A 121 2.93 19.38 -5.49
C ILE A 121 4.04 20.40 -5.61
N ASN A 122 4.81 20.62 -4.54
CA ASN A 122 5.87 21.64 -4.49
C ASN A 122 7.00 21.32 -5.47
N GLY A 123 7.35 20.03 -5.61
CA GLY A 123 8.38 19.55 -6.54
C GLY A 123 7.90 19.40 -7.98
N ARG A 124 6.59 19.49 -8.25
CA ARG A 124 5.97 19.12 -9.54
C ARG A 124 6.37 17.70 -9.96
N MET A 125 6.32 16.78 -9.02
CA MET A 125 6.69 15.38 -9.18
C MET A 125 5.45 14.52 -9.43
N ASP A 126 5.68 13.29 -9.87
CA ASP A 126 4.61 12.33 -10.16
C ASP A 126 4.53 11.24 -9.09
N PHE A 127 5.58 11.13 -8.26
CA PHE A 127 5.74 10.13 -7.21
C PHE A 127 6.52 10.73 -6.03
N ALA A 128 6.06 10.49 -4.80
CA ALA A 128 6.83 10.75 -3.59
C ALA A 128 6.90 9.51 -2.72
N TYR A 129 8.02 9.35 -2.01
CA TYR A 129 8.16 8.31 -0.99
C TYR A 129 8.98 8.84 0.18
N GLY A 130 8.75 8.26 1.34
CA GLY A 130 9.47 8.62 2.55
C GLY A 130 10.19 7.45 3.20
N LYS A 131 10.64 7.65 4.44
CA LYS A 131 11.28 6.59 5.22
C LYS A 131 10.25 5.69 5.88
N SER A 132 10.60 4.40 5.97
CA SER A 132 9.92 3.41 6.80
C SER A 132 10.76 3.08 8.02
N LYS A 133 10.12 3.01 9.19
CA LYS A 133 10.74 2.45 10.40
C LYS A 133 10.29 1.01 10.56
N TYR A 134 11.23 0.09 10.72
CA TYR A 134 10.96 -1.32 10.98
C TYR A 134 10.75 -1.55 12.49
N HIS A 135 9.75 -2.32 12.83
CA HIS A 135 9.43 -2.74 14.19
C HIS A 135 9.75 -4.22 14.39
N TRP A 136 11.04 -4.52 14.59
CA TRP A 136 11.51 -5.88 14.85
C TRP A 136 11.17 -6.31 16.29
N PRO A 137 10.91 -7.62 16.52
CA PRO A 137 10.66 -8.14 17.87
C PRO A 137 11.83 -7.95 18.85
N ASP A 138 13.05 -7.77 18.36
CA ASP A 138 14.26 -7.52 19.14
C ASP A 138 14.58 -6.02 19.32
N ASP A 139 13.65 -5.14 19.01
CA ASP A 139 13.74 -3.68 19.11
C ASP A 139 14.94 -3.06 18.36
N ARG A 140 15.60 -3.82 17.48
CA ARG A 140 16.69 -3.27 16.67
C ARG A 140 16.20 -2.16 15.76
N ALA A 141 16.92 -1.05 15.73
CA ALA A 141 16.62 0.07 14.86
C ALA A 141 16.97 -0.27 13.40
N GLN A 142 15.99 -0.27 12.52
CA GLN A 142 16.18 -0.39 11.08
C GLN A 142 15.24 0.57 10.35
N TYR A 143 15.75 1.16 9.27
CA TYR A 143 14.99 2.08 8.44
C TYR A 143 15.22 1.72 6.96
N ALA A 144 14.17 1.86 6.14
CA ALA A 144 14.28 1.98 4.70
C ALA A 144 13.95 3.43 4.31
N GLY A 145 14.39 3.84 3.15
CA GLY A 145 14.17 5.19 2.62
C GLY A 145 15.50 5.82 2.25
N SER A 146 15.82 5.77 0.94
CA SER A 146 17.06 6.31 0.40
C SER A 146 16.84 6.82 -1.02
N TRP A 147 17.76 7.67 -1.48
CA TRP A 147 17.85 8.13 -2.87
C TRP A 147 19.06 7.45 -3.56
N PRO A 148 19.00 7.09 -4.84
CA PRO A 148 17.89 7.23 -5.79
C PRO A 148 16.77 6.19 -5.59
N PRO A 149 15.56 6.40 -6.21
CA PRO A 149 14.48 5.43 -6.17
C PRO A 149 14.86 4.12 -6.89
N GLY A 150 14.27 3.01 -6.46
CA GLY A 150 14.49 1.70 -7.05
C GLY A 150 14.25 0.58 -6.03
N MET A 151 14.60 -0.65 -6.43
CA MET A 151 14.49 -1.82 -5.56
C MET A 151 15.22 -1.62 -4.24
N GLY A 152 14.51 -1.85 -3.12
CA GLY A 152 15.05 -1.73 -1.77
C GLY A 152 15.26 -0.30 -1.27
N ALA A 153 14.93 0.71 -2.09
CA ALA A 153 15.04 2.10 -1.68
C ALA A 153 13.98 2.49 -0.65
N PHE A 154 12.79 1.91 -0.71
CA PHE A 154 11.66 2.19 0.18
C PHE A 154 10.69 0.99 0.26
N CYS A 155 9.69 1.05 1.13
CA CYS A 155 8.62 0.06 1.27
C CYS A 155 7.36 0.51 0.53
N ASP A 156 6.50 -0.44 0.14
CA ASP A 156 5.24 -0.17 -0.59
C ASP A 156 4.34 0.80 0.19
N GLY A 157 4.17 0.60 1.48
CA GLY A 157 3.39 1.51 2.32
C GLY A 157 3.95 2.92 2.51
N ALA A 158 5.15 3.23 2.02
CA ALA A 158 5.82 4.53 2.22
C ALA A 158 5.69 5.49 1.03
N GLN A 159 4.73 5.27 0.12
CA GLN A 159 4.65 5.98 -1.16
C GLN A 159 3.31 6.65 -1.42
N LEU A 160 3.34 7.63 -2.32
CA LEU A 160 2.18 8.27 -2.94
C LEU A 160 2.53 8.62 -4.38
N TYR A 161 1.67 8.26 -5.33
CA TYR A 161 1.91 8.51 -6.74
C TYR A 161 0.65 8.98 -7.50
N ARG A 162 0.86 9.65 -8.62
CA ARG A 162 -0.23 10.16 -9.47
C ARG A 162 -1.07 9.01 -10.01
N ASN A 163 -2.39 9.10 -9.86
CA ASN A 163 -3.31 8.16 -10.48
C ASN A 163 -3.33 8.32 -12.00
N GLY A 164 -3.67 7.25 -12.71
CA GLY A 164 -3.84 7.28 -14.17
C GLY A 164 -2.54 7.29 -14.99
N MET A 165 -1.37 7.04 -14.40
CA MET A 165 -0.10 6.92 -15.14
C MET A 165 0.02 5.64 -15.99
N GLY A 166 -0.95 4.73 -15.92
CA GLY A 166 -0.99 3.49 -16.72
C GLY A 166 -0.14 2.34 -16.15
N TYR A 167 0.51 2.51 -15.00
CA TYR A 167 1.24 1.42 -14.35
C TYR A 167 0.28 0.53 -13.53
N ARG A 168 0.57 -0.78 -13.56
CA ARG A 168 -0.17 -1.83 -12.85
C ARG A 168 0.82 -2.79 -12.20
N TYR A 169 0.40 -3.44 -11.14
CA TYR A 169 1.09 -4.61 -10.61
C TYR A 169 0.99 -5.74 -11.66
N ASP A 170 2.14 -6.29 -12.07
CA ASP A 170 2.25 -7.17 -13.23
C ASP A 170 2.71 -8.56 -12.80
N PRO A 171 1.96 -9.64 -13.10
CA PRO A 171 2.35 -11.01 -12.74
C PRO A 171 3.65 -11.46 -13.41
N GLU A 172 4.06 -10.84 -14.52
CA GLU A 172 5.36 -11.09 -15.16
C GLU A 172 6.56 -10.62 -14.31
N CYS A 173 6.32 -9.96 -13.18
CA CYS A 173 7.36 -9.64 -12.18
C CYS A 173 8.15 -10.88 -11.76
N ILE A 174 7.50 -12.06 -11.69
CA ILE A 174 8.13 -13.35 -11.40
C ILE A 174 9.24 -13.64 -12.39
N SER A 175 8.98 -13.50 -13.69
CA SER A 175 9.97 -13.76 -14.75
C SER A 175 11.14 -12.78 -14.70
N ARG A 176 10.94 -11.61 -14.15
CA ARG A 176 11.96 -10.58 -13.92
C ARG A 176 12.70 -10.74 -12.58
N GLY A 177 12.28 -11.71 -11.75
CA GLY A 177 12.89 -12.00 -10.45
C GLY A 177 12.63 -10.91 -9.39
N LEU A 178 11.52 -10.19 -9.50
CA LEU A 178 11.17 -9.06 -8.65
C LEU A 178 9.81 -9.29 -7.95
N PRO A 179 9.58 -8.73 -6.74
CA PRO A 179 8.23 -8.61 -6.20
C PRO A 179 7.44 -7.57 -7.02
N GLU A 180 6.11 -7.68 -6.99
CA GLU A 180 5.19 -6.92 -7.84
C GLU A 180 5.30 -5.40 -7.66
N ASP A 181 5.55 -4.94 -6.42
CA ASP A 181 5.78 -3.55 -6.08
C ASP A 181 7.12 -3.03 -6.62
N GLY A 182 8.19 -3.78 -6.35
CA GLY A 182 9.53 -3.45 -6.84
C GLY A 182 9.63 -3.43 -8.36
N ASP A 183 8.95 -4.38 -9.03
CA ASP A 183 8.83 -4.40 -10.50
C ASP A 183 8.15 -3.14 -11.03
N MET A 184 7.05 -2.73 -10.38
CA MET A 184 6.34 -1.51 -10.77
C MET A 184 7.23 -0.27 -10.64
N TRP A 185 8.00 -0.15 -9.53
CA TRP A 185 8.93 0.98 -9.34
C TRP A 185 10.04 0.99 -10.40
N VAL A 186 10.62 -0.16 -10.71
CA VAL A 186 11.65 -0.27 -11.77
C VAL A 186 11.10 0.21 -13.11
N ARG A 187 9.89 -0.21 -13.49
CA ARG A 187 9.23 0.23 -14.73
C ARG A 187 8.90 1.73 -14.69
N MET A 188 8.49 2.28 -13.56
CA MET A 188 8.25 3.71 -13.39
C MET A 188 9.55 4.53 -13.56
N VAL A 189 10.65 4.10 -12.95
CA VAL A 189 11.97 4.76 -13.10
C VAL A 189 12.41 4.72 -14.57
N GLN A 190 12.31 3.56 -15.23
CA GLN A 190 12.66 3.40 -16.64
C GLN A 190 11.76 4.22 -17.58
N GLY A 191 10.50 4.41 -17.20
CA GLY A 191 9.51 5.22 -17.91
C GLY A 191 9.64 6.73 -17.69
N GLY A 192 10.62 7.17 -16.89
CA GLY A 192 10.89 8.59 -16.65
C GLY A 192 9.92 9.28 -15.69
N VAL A 193 9.22 8.52 -14.82
CA VAL A 193 8.42 9.08 -13.74
C VAL A 193 9.31 9.92 -12.83
N ARG A 194 8.83 11.10 -12.45
CA ARG A 194 9.59 12.04 -11.62
C ARG A 194 9.33 11.77 -10.15
N PHE A 195 10.38 11.39 -9.43
CA PHE A 195 10.33 11.03 -8.01
C PHE A 195 10.76 12.18 -7.10
N SER A 196 10.17 12.22 -5.90
CA SER A 196 10.61 13.02 -4.75
C SER A 196 10.88 12.11 -3.57
N PHE A 197 11.94 12.38 -2.82
CA PHE A 197 12.25 11.69 -1.56
C PHE A 197 12.01 12.63 -0.38
N VAL A 198 11.23 12.17 0.59
CA VAL A 198 10.91 12.83 1.85
C VAL A 198 11.75 12.17 2.96
N PRO A 199 12.68 12.87 3.60
CA PRO A 199 13.60 12.26 4.56
C PRO A 199 12.99 11.93 5.93
N GLU A 200 11.70 12.22 6.12
CA GLU A 200 10.91 11.92 7.31
C GLU A 200 10.40 10.47 7.31
N ILE A 201 10.16 9.92 8.50
CA ILE A 201 9.45 8.66 8.66
C ILE A 201 7.97 8.93 8.37
N VAL A 202 7.42 8.23 7.38
CA VAL A 202 6.02 8.31 6.97
C VAL A 202 5.27 6.98 7.14
N HIS A 203 6.01 5.91 7.43
CA HIS A 203 5.50 4.55 7.45
C HIS A 203 6.19 3.72 8.53
N HIS A 204 5.43 2.85 9.18
CA HIS A 204 5.87 1.84 10.13
C HIS A 204 5.65 0.45 9.53
N TYR A 205 6.73 -0.28 9.30
CA TYR A 205 6.73 -1.64 8.80
C TYR A 205 6.86 -2.64 9.94
N TYR A 206 5.99 -3.63 9.98
CA TYR A 206 5.97 -4.67 11.00
C TYR A 206 6.29 -6.03 10.39
N PRO A 207 7.55 -6.49 10.44
CA PRO A 207 7.94 -7.78 9.91
C PRO A 207 7.13 -8.90 10.57
N ASN A 208 6.42 -9.69 9.77
CA ASN A 208 5.75 -10.87 10.27
C ASN A 208 6.81 -11.93 10.64
N PRO A 209 6.70 -12.60 11.80
CA PRO A 209 7.51 -13.78 12.04
C PRO A 209 7.18 -14.84 10.97
N ARG A 210 8.19 -15.26 10.22
CA ARG A 210 8.10 -16.31 9.20
C ARG A 210 7.92 -17.67 9.85
#